data_ddfeea6d8e4c6fe1f4a87a3df7edf27b
#
_entry.id   ddfeea6d8e4c6fe1f4a87a3df7edf27b
#
_cell.length_a   1.000
_cell.length_b   1.000
_cell.length_c   1.000
_cell.angle_alpha   90.00
_cell.angle_beta   90.00
_cell.angle_gamma   90.00
#
_symmetry.space_group_name_H-M   'P 1'
#
loop_
_entity.id
_entity.type
_entity.pdbx_description
1 polymer ?
#
loop_
_entity_poly.entity_id
_entity_poly.type
_entity_poly.pdbx_seq_one_letter_code
_entity_poly.pdbx_strand_id
1 'polypeptide(L)'
;MTLLYLDSSAWLKRYFQEPGSDWMMRRFESGDPLASSALGYVEVTSALARQQASRKLDEERLAQLQQQLEEDWGDMAGLPLTDEVVARAVRLARGYKLRGADAVHLATAISVNDALAGTGNSLVLIASDEELLAAARQMGLAVENPAVAVYP
;
A
#
# COMPACT_ATOMS: atom_id res chain seq x y z
N MET A 1 -2.43 -14.12 12.72
CA MET A 1 -2.08 -13.65 11.36
C MET A 1 -1.85 -12.15 11.39
N THR A 2 -0.82 -11.69 10.73
CA THR A 2 -0.57 -10.25 10.54
C THR A 2 -0.84 -9.89 9.09
N LEU A 3 -1.82 -9.02 8.86
CA LEU A 3 -2.15 -8.51 7.54
C LEU A 3 -1.25 -7.31 7.23
N LEU A 4 -0.57 -7.34 6.08
CA LEU A 4 0.27 -6.24 5.62
C LEU A 4 -0.53 -5.38 4.64
N TYR A 5 -0.89 -4.18 5.08
CA TYR A 5 -1.58 -3.22 4.21
C TYR A 5 -0.53 -2.37 3.48
N LEU A 6 -0.56 -2.44 2.16
CA LEU A 6 0.38 -1.71 1.30
C LEU A 6 -0.26 -0.41 0.81
N ASP A 7 0.40 0.72 1.02
CA ASP A 7 0.09 1.92 0.24
C ASP A 7 0.73 1.79 -1.16
N SER A 8 0.42 2.71 -2.06
CA SER A 8 0.94 2.64 -3.42
C SER A 8 2.45 2.80 -3.50
N SER A 9 3.06 3.62 -2.64
CA SER A 9 4.52 3.84 -2.63
C SER A 9 5.29 2.57 -2.26
N ALA A 10 4.78 1.81 -1.31
CA ALA A 10 5.36 0.54 -0.91
C ALA A 10 5.12 -0.55 -1.97
N TRP A 11 3.89 -0.63 -2.48
CA TRP A 11 3.51 -1.64 -3.47
C TRP A 11 4.32 -1.51 -4.77
N LEU A 12 4.58 -0.29 -5.24
CA LEU A 12 5.39 -0.01 -6.42
C LEU A 12 6.79 -0.62 -6.37
N LYS A 13 7.34 -0.82 -5.19
CA LYS A 13 8.66 -1.47 -5.00
C LYS A 13 8.70 -2.91 -5.52
N ARG A 14 7.55 -3.54 -5.68
CA ARG A 14 7.38 -4.86 -6.29
C ARG A 14 7.81 -4.86 -7.76
N TYR A 15 7.60 -3.75 -8.47
CA TYR A 15 7.75 -3.67 -9.93
C TYR A 15 8.96 -2.88 -10.38
N PHE A 16 9.50 -2.00 -9.55
CA PHE A 16 10.65 -1.18 -9.84
C PHE A 16 11.75 -1.42 -8.81
N GLN A 17 13.00 -1.40 -9.28
CA GLN A 17 14.15 -1.53 -8.39
C GLN A 17 14.41 -0.19 -7.69
N GLU A 18 14.13 -0.13 -6.41
CA GLU A 18 14.34 1.04 -5.54
C GLU A 18 14.60 0.57 -4.10
N PRO A 19 15.00 1.45 -3.17
CA PRO A 19 15.21 1.04 -1.79
C PRO A 19 13.97 0.36 -1.20
N GLY A 20 14.15 -0.84 -0.66
CA GLY A 20 13.06 -1.66 -0.09
C GLY A 20 12.45 -2.66 -1.05
N SER A 21 12.85 -2.70 -2.32
CA SER A 21 12.33 -3.66 -3.30
C SER A 21 12.57 -5.11 -2.89
N ASP A 22 13.75 -5.43 -2.38
CA ASP A 22 14.06 -6.80 -1.93
C ASP A 22 13.16 -7.23 -0.77
N TRP A 23 12.90 -6.32 0.17
CA TRP A 23 11.97 -6.57 1.27
C TRP A 23 10.56 -6.84 0.74
N MET A 24 10.08 -6.00 -0.19
CA MET A 24 8.75 -6.15 -0.78
C MET A 24 8.62 -7.46 -1.58
N MET A 25 9.63 -7.78 -2.39
CA MET A 25 9.64 -9.03 -3.16
C MET A 25 9.49 -10.24 -2.26
N ARG A 26 10.19 -10.28 -1.14
CA ARG A 26 10.08 -11.38 -0.17
C ARG A 26 8.68 -11.51 0.41
N ARG A 27 7.96 -10.39 0.65
CA ARG A 27 6.58 -10.44 1.16
C ARG A 27 5.65 -11.14 0.16
N PHE A 28 5.78 -10.80 -1.12
CA PHE A 28 5.01 -11.46 -2.18
C PHE A 28 5.40 -12.95 -2.35
N GLU A 29 6.69 -13.25 -2.35
CA GLU A 29 7.19 -14.61 -2.52
C GLU A 29 6.88 -15.53 -1.34
N SER A 30 6.85 -15.01 -0.13
CA SER A 30 6.54 -15.76 1.09
C SER A 30 5.07 -16.10 1.22
N GLY A 31 4.20 -15.50 0.41
CA GLY A 31 2.76 -15.67 0.53
C GLY A 31 2.18 -15.01 1.79
N ASP A 32 2.81 -13.94 2.27
CA ASP A 32 2.27 -13.16 3.39
C ASP A 32 0.89 -12.61 3.03
N PRO A 33 -0.05 -12.51 3.97
CA PRO A 33 -1.35 -11.92 3.68
C PRO A 33 -1.19 -10.41 3.43
N LEU A 34 -1.49 -10.01 2.20
CA LEU A 34 -1.36 -8.63 1.72
C LEU A 34 -2.74 -8.04 1.45
N ALA A 35 -2.86 -6.74 1.67
CA ALA A 35 -4.06 -5.96 1.38
C ALA A 35 -3.70 -4.59 0.82
N SER A 36 -4.57 -4.02 0.04
CA SER A 36 -4.52 -2.61 -0.35
C SER A 36 -5.91 -2.09 -0.69
N SER A 37 -6.02 -0.77 -0.78
CA SER A 37 -7.23 -0.11 -1.27
C SER A 37 -7.40 -0.32 -2.77
N ALA A 38 -8.64 -0.36 -3.24
CA ALA A 38 -8.95 -0.28 -4.67
C ALA A 38 -8.33 0.97 -5.31
N LEU A 39 -8.22 2.08 -4.56
CA LEU A 39 -7.49 3.26 -5.00
C LEU A 39 -6.00 2.93 -5.26
N GLY A 40 -5.38 2.13 -4.40
CA GLY A 40 -3.98 1.70 -4.56
C GLY A 40 -3.76 0.96 -5.87
N TYR A 41 -4.69 0.09 -6.27
CA TYR A 41 -4.63 -0.60 -7.55
C TYR A 41 -4.63 0.39 -8.74
N VAL A 42 -5.50 1.40 -8.69
CA VAL A 42 -5.55 2.45 -9.72
C VAL A 42 -4.25 3.27 -9.73
N GLU A 43 -3.75 3.65 -8.56
CA GLU A 43 -2.52 4.44 -8.44
C GLU A 43 -1.31 3.70 -9.00
N VAL A 44 -1.15 2.43 -8.64
CA VAL A 44 -0.03 1.60 -9.13
C VAL A 44 -0.14 1.38 -10.64
N THR A 45 -1.34 1.11 -11.14
CA THR A 45 -1.59 1.00 -12.59
C THR A 45 -1.16 2.29 -13.33
N SER A 46 -1.56 3.44 -12.79
CA SER A 46 -1.21 4.75 -13.35
C SER A 46 0.30 4.99 -13.32
N ALA A 47 0.95 4.65 -12.20
CA ALA A 47 2.40 4.81 -12.06
C ALA A 47 3.17 3.94 -13.04
N LEU A 48 2.76 2.70 -13.26
CA LEU A 48 3.37 1.82 -14.28
C LEU A 48 3.28 2.42 -15.68
N ALA A 49 2.08 2.89 -16.05
CA ALA A 49 1.87 3.49 -17.37
C ALA A 49 2.73 4.75 -17.58
N ARG A 50 2.84 5.59 -16.55
CA ARG A 50 3.67 6.82 -16.62
C ARG A 50 5.17 6.54 -16.64
N GLN A 51 5.63 5.47 -16.02
CA GLN A 51 7.05 5.10 -15.97
C GLN A 51 7.58 4.65 -17.33
N GLN A 52 6.74 4.26 -18.27
CA GLN A 52 7.16 3.94 -19.63
C GLN A 52 7.97 5.09 -20.26
N ALA A 53 7.52 6.32 -20.09
CA ALA A 53 8.19 7.50 -20.66
C ALA A 53 9.49 7.85 -19.92
N SER A 54 9.52 7.74 -18.58
CA SER A 54 10.64 8.22 -17.75
C SER A 54 11.75 7.18 -17.58
N ARG A 55 11.43 5.88 -17.59
CA ARG A 55 12.41 4.80 -17.42
C ARG A 55 12.71 4.02 -18.70
N LYS A 56 12.19 4.48 -19.82
CA LYS A 56 12.35 3.83 -21.14
C LYS A 56 11.90 2.37 -21.14
N LEU A 57 10.82 2.06 -20.42
CA LEU A 57 10.17 0.76 -20.53
C LEU A 57 9.56 0.65 -21.92
N ASP A 58 9.78 -0.47 -22.59
CA ASP A 58 9.08 -0.76 -23.83
C ASP A 58 7.67 -1.26 -23.56
N GLU A 59 6.84 -1.34 -24.61
CA GLU A 59 5.43 -1.77 -24.49
C GLU A 59 5.31 -3.21 -23.98
N GLU A 60 6.23 -4.08 -24.38
CA GLU A 60 6.24 -5.48 -23.96
C GLU A 60 6.50 -5.59 -22.46
N ARG A 61 7.50 -4.86 -21.95
CA ARG A 61 7.82 -4.87 -20.52
C ARG A 61 6.68 -4.25 -19.69
N LEU A 62 6.09 -3.17 -20.17
CA LEU A 62 4.92 -2.58 -19.51
C LEU A 62 3.76 -3.57 -19.44
N ALA A 63 3.46 -4.27 -20.54
CA ALA A 63 2.41 -5.28 -20.58
C ALA A 63 2.67 -6.42 -19.57
N GLN A 64 3.92 -6.87 -19.45
CA GLN A 64 4.31 -7.90 -18.47
C GLN A 64 4.08 -7.41 -17.03
N LEU A 65 4.48 -6.18 -16.72
CA LEU A 65 4.30 -5.60 -15.38
C LEU A 65 2.82 -5.38 -15.06
N GLN A 66 2.02 -4.95 -16.02
CA GLN A 66 0.58 -4.80 -15.84
C GLN A 66 -0.10 -6.14 -15.59
N GLN A 67 0.31 -7.20 -16.29
CA GLN A 67 -0.20 -8.55 -16.05
C GLN A 67 0.19 -9.04 -14.65
N GLN A 68 1.42 -8.82 -14.23
CA GLN A 68 1.85 -9.18 -12.88
C GLN A 68 1.06 -8.42 -11.81
N LEU A 69 0.79 -7.14 -12.05
CA LEU A 69 -0.03 -6.33 -11.15
C LEU A 69 -1.45 -6.88 -11.03
N GLU A 70 -2.06 -7.28 -12.14
CA GLU A 70 -3.40 -7.90 -12.14
C GLU A 70 -3.42 -9.18 -11.32
N GLU A 71 -2.42 -10.03 -11.49
CA GLU A 71 -2.28 -11.29 -10.74
C GLU A 71 -2.09 -11.00 -9.25
N ASP A 72 -1.18 -10.09 -8.90
CA ASP A 72 -0.93 -9.69 -7.52
C ASP A 72 -2.20 -9.14 -6.86
N TRP A 73 -2.94 -8.28 -7.57
CA TRP A 73 -4.22 -7.75 -7.08
C TRP A 73 -5.25 -8.85 -6.84
N GLY A 74 -5.32 -9.84 -7.72
CA GLY A 74 -6.23 -10.99 -7.59
C GLY A 74 -5.94 -11.84 -6.34
N ASP A 75 -4.69 -11.86 -5.89
CA ASP A 75 -4.25 -12.62 -4.72
C ASP A 75 -4.31 -11.82 -3.41
N MET A 76 -4.45 -10.50 -3.49
CA MET A 76 -4.53 -9.62 -2.33
C MET A 76 -5.97 -9.46 -1.83
N ALA A 77 -6.10 -9.05 -0.57
CA ALA A 77 -7.36 -8.53 -0.06
C ALA A 77 -7.56 -7.10 -0.59
N GLY A 78 -8.41 -6.97 -1.60
CA GLY A 78 -8.77 -5.68 -2.21
C GLY A 78 -9.88 -5.00 -1.41
N LEU A 79 -9.60 -3.82 -0.86
CA LEU A 79 -10.51 -3.11 0.02
C LEU A 79 -11.23 -1.99 -0.75
N PRO A 80 -12.58 -1.98 -0.73
CA PRO A 80 -13.33 -1.00 -1.49
C PRO A 80 -13.25 0.40 -0.87
N LEU A 81 -13.45 1.41 -1.71
CA LEU A 81 -13.62 2.79 -1.28
C LEU A 81 -15.09 3.00 -0.90
N THR A 82 -15.42 2.76 0.37
CA THR A 82 -16.78 2.91 0.89
C THR A 82 -17.06 4.36 1.31
N ASP A 83 -18.33 4.72 1.47
CA ASP A 83 -18.73 6.04 2.00
C ASP A 83 -18.14 6.29 3.39
N GLU A 84 -18.08 5.25 4.23
CA GLU A 84 -17.47 5.32 5.56
C GLU A 84 -15.98 5.62 5.49
N VAL A 85 -15.24 4.94 4.59
CA VAL A 85 -13.81 5.20 4.36
C VAL A 85 -13.60 6.62 3.86
N VAL A 86 -14.41 7.09 2.92
CA VAL A 86 -14.34 8.47 2.41
C VAL A 86 -14.56 9.48 3.54
N ALA A 87 -15.59 9.29 4.37
CA ALA A 87 -15.87 10.19 5.49
C ALA A 87 -14.69 10.25 6.48
N ARG A 88 -14.10 9.09 6.80
CA ARG A 88 -12.93 9.01 7.66
C ARG A 88 -11.72 9.70 7.01
N ALA A 89 -11.48 9.47 5.73
CA ALA A 89 -10.39 10.09 4.98
C ALA A 89 -10.50 11.62 4.97
N VAL A 90 -11.71 12.17 4.82
CA VAL A 90 -11.95 13.62 4.88
C VAL A 90 -11.53 14.17 6.24
N ARG A 91 -11.90 13.51 7.32
CA ARG A 91 -11.50 13.95 8.68
C ARG A 91 -9.97 13.89 8.86
N LEU A 92 -9.33 12.83 8.39
CA LEU A 92 -7.88 12.67 8.46
C LEU A 92 -7.14 13.71 7.63
N ALA A 93 -7.62 13.98 6.42
CA ALA A 93 -7.02 15.00 5.55
C ALA A 93 -7.05 16.38 6.20
N ARG A 94 -8.13 16.74 6.88
CA ARG A 94 -8.27 18.00 7.61
C ARG A 94 -7.37 18.05 8.84
N GLY A 95 -7.31 16.97 9.60
CA GLY A 95 -6.58 16.92 10.87
C GLY A 95 -5.08 16.80 10.74
N TYR A 96 -4.61 16.05 9.75
CA TYR A 96 -3.18 15.75 9.56
C TYR A 96 -2.58 16.38 8.31
N LYS A 97 -3.37 17.11 7.53
CA LYS A 97 -2.94 17.77 6.28
C LYS A 97 -2.32 16.78 5.29
N LEU A 98 -2.83 15.56 5.26
CA LEU A 98 -2.39 14.54 4.31
C LEU A 98 -2.94 14.83 2.92
N ARG A 99 -2.21 14.40 1.89
CA ARG A 99 -2.74 14.34 0.53
C ARG A 99 -3.95 13.40 0.50
N GLY A 100 -4.89 13.65 -0.44
CA GLY A 100 -6.12 12.88 -0.51
C GLY A 100 -5.92 11.38 -0.59
N ALA A 101 -5.00 10.91 -1.44
CA ALA A 101 -4.70 9.49 -1.56
C ALA A 101 -4.15 8.88 -0.26
N ASP A 102 -3.22 9.59 0.42
CA ASP A 102 -2.66 9.13 1.69
C ASP A 102 -3.73 9.05 2.78
N ALA A 103 -4.64 10.02 2.82
CA ALA A 103 -5.77 10.02 3.75
C ALA A 103 -6.68 8.81 3.50
N VAL A 104 -6.92 8.44 2.24
CA VAL A 104 -7.71 7.26 1.88
C VAL A 104 -7.00 5.98 2.32
N HIS A 105 -5.70 5.86 2.08
CA HIS A 105 -4.94 4.70 2.53
C HIS A 105 -4.96 4.56 4.04
N LEU A 106 -4.74 5.65 4.77
CA LEU A 106 -4.78 5.64 6.23
C LEU A 106 -6.17 5.27 6.75
N ALA A 107 -7.22 5.88 6.20
CA ALA A 107 -8.61 5.59 6.58
C ALA A 107 -8.96 4.11 6.35
N THR A 108 -8.54 3.56 5.22
CA THR A 108 -8.77 2.15 4.88
C THR A 108 -8.04 1.24 5.86
N ALA A 109 -6.76 1.50 6.12
CA ALA A 109 -5.98 0.71 7.07
C ALA A 109 -6.56 0.75 8.49
N ILE A 110 -7.00 1.92 8.96
CA ILE A 110 -7.66 2.06 10.26
C ILE A 110 -8.94 1.24 10.31
N SER A 111 -9.78 1.32 9.27
CA SER A 111 -11.06 0.59 9.23
C SER A 111 -10.84 -0.93 9.30
N VAL A 112 -9.83 -1.43 8.61
CA VAL A 112 -9.48 -2.86 8.67
C VAL A 112 -8.91 -3.23 10.05
N ASN A 113 -8.02 -2.39 10.59
CA ASN A 113 -7.45 -2.62 11.92
C ASN A 113 -8.54 -2.69 12.99
N ASP A 114 -9.53 -1.79 12.91
CA ASP A 114 -10.69 -1.80 13.82
C ASP A 114 -11.48 -3.09 13.68
N ALA A 115 -11.69 -3.58 12.45
CA ALA A 115 -12.39 -4.82 12.19
C ALA A 115 -11.64 -6.07 12.69
N LEU A 116 -10.32 -6.00 12.77
CA LEU A 116 -9.48 -7.08 13.30
C LEU A 116 -9.41 -7.09 14.84
N ALA A 117 -9.87 -6.05 15.49
CA ALA A 117 -9.81 -5.93 16.95
C ALA A 117 -10.56 -7.10 17.61
N GLY A 118 -9.90 -7.74 18.59
CA GLY A 118 -10.47 -8.87 19.31
C GLY A 118 -10.45 -10.22 18.56
N THR A 119 -9.95 -10.27 17.33
CA THR A 119 -9.87 -11.52 16.55
C THR A 119 -8.57 -12.30 16.76
N GLY A 120 -7.58 -11.71 17.43
CA GLY A 120 -6.23 -12.27 17.53
C GLY A 120 -5.36 -11.97 16.29
N ASN A 121 -5.90 -11.28 15.29
CA ASN A 121 -5.18 -10.83 14.11
C ASN A 121 -4.75 -9.38 14.25
N SER A 122 -3.75 -8.97 13.50
CA SER A 122 -3.19 -7.62 13.54
C SER A 122 -2.97 -7.09 12.12
N LEU A 123 -2.75 -5.77 12.03
CA LEU A 123 -2.44 -5.10 10.78
C LEU A 123 -1.15 -4.28 10.95
N VAL A 124 -0.31 -4.28 9.92
CA VAL A 124 0.82 -3.37 9.80
C VAL A 124 0.65 -2.58 8.52
N LEU A 125 0.72 -1.26 8.59
CA LEU A 125 0.72 -0.38 7.41
C LEU A 125 2.15 -0.29 6.87
N ILE A 126 2.30 -0.66 5.61
CA ILE A 126 3.57 -0.61 4.88
C ILE A 126 3.55 0.57 3.93
N ALA A 127 4.44 1.53 4.16
CA ALA A 127 4.54 2.74 3.37
C ALA A 127 5.96 3.28 3.41
N SER A 128 6.32 4.14 2.46
CA SER A 128 7.61 4.82 2.44
C SER A 128 7.51 6.34 2.60
N ASP A 129 6.29 6.88 2.68
CA ASP A 129 6.05 8.28 2.95
C ASP A 129 6.05 8.55 4.45
N GLU A 130 7.01 9.33 4.93
CA GLU A 130 7.17 9.60 6.37
C GLU A 130 6.01 10.40 6.98
N GLU A 131 5.36 11.26 6.22
CA GLU A 131 4.18 12.00 6.71
C GLU A 131 3.01 11.05 6.96
N LEU A 132 2.77 10.11 6.04
CA LEU A 132 1.75 9.09 6.20
C LEU A 132 2.08 8.18 7.39
N LEU A 133 3.32 7.73 7.50
CA LEU A 133 3.76 6.86 8.61
C LEU A 133 3.62 7.56 9.96
N ALA A 134 3.97 8.85 10.04
CA ALA A 134 3.83 9.63 11.27
C ALA A 134 2.36 9.75 11.70
N ALA A 135 1.46 10.06 10.76
CA ALA A 135 0.02 10.11 11.04
C ALA A 135 -0.52 8.75 11.48
N ALA A 136 -0.10 7.67 10.83
CA ALA A 136 -0.50 6.32 11.17
C ALA A 136 -0.08 5.94 12.61
N ARG A 137 1.15 6.25 12.98
CA ARG A 137 1.64 6.03 14.36
C ARG A 137 0.81 6.80 15.39
N GLN A 138 0.47 8.06 15.10
CA GLN A 138 -0.39 8.87 15.97
C GLN A 138 -1.79 8.26 16.13
N MET A 139 -2.28 7.56 15.11
CA MET A 139 -3.56 6.83 15.15
C MET A 139 -3.45 5.44 15.77
N GLY A 140 -2.27 5.07 16.27
CA GLY A 140 -2.07 3.79 16.95
C GLY A 140 -1.84 2.59 16.04
N LEU A 141 -1.60 2.79 14.75
CA LEU A 141 -1.25 1.71 13.84
C LEU A 141 0.21 1.29 13.99
N ALA A 142 0.46 -0.01 13.89
CA ALA A 142 1.78 -0.53 13.63
C ALA A 142 2.17 -0.18 12.18
N VAL A 143 3.40 0.26 11.98
CA VAL A 143 3.88 0.70 10.66
C VAL A 143 5.27 0.14 10.38
N GLU A 144 5.58 0.00 9.09
CA GLU A 144 6.92 -0.35 8.63
C GLU A 144 7.24 0.36 7.32
N ASN A 145 8.47 0.84 7.20
CA ASN A 145 8.97 1.44 5.97
C ASN A 145 10.00 0.48 5.35
N PRO A 146 9.69 -0.16 4.22
CA PRO A 146 10.60 -1.12 3.60
C PRO A 146 11.91 -0.50 3.13
N ALA A 147 11.93 0.81 2.84
CA ALA A 147 13.12 1.52 2.38
C ALA A 147 14.20 1.62 3.47
N VAL A 148 13.81 1.55 4.75
CA VAL A 148 14.73 1.63 5.90
C VAL A 148 14.75 0.35 6.74
N ALA A 149 14.02 -0.69 6.32
CA ALA A 149 14.00 -1.96 7.02
C ALA A 149 15.38 -2.61 7.00
N VAL A 150 15.88 -3.00 8.18
CA VAL A 150 17.15 -3.70 8.30
C VAL A 150 16.89 -5.20 8.25
N TYR A 151 17.61 -5.89 7.38
CA TYR A 151 17.56 -7.35 7.31
C TYR A 151 18.54 -7.94 8.31
N PRO A 152 18.09 -8.90 9.13
CA PRO A 152 19.02 -9.66 9.94
C PRO A 152 19.93 -10.56 9.09
#